data_2a189e24d9731a59023844394c85993b
#
_entry.id   2a189e24d9731a59023844394c85993b
#
_cell.length_a   1.000
_cell.length_b   1.000
_cell.length_c   1.000
_cell.angle_alpha   90.00
_cell.angle_beta   90.00
_cell.angle_gamma   90.00
#
_symmetry.space_group_name_H-M   'P 1'
#
loop_
_entity.id
_entity.type
_entity.pdbx_description
1 polymer ?
#
loop_
_entity_poly.entity_id
_entity_poly.type
_entity_poly.pdbx_seq_one_letter_code
_entity_poly.pdbx_strand_id
1 'polypeptide(L)'
;MTLEEWQEYRRRMNEKILESGHLGIKRFFALDHQAYAAGALSPKVKELLGLVASLVLRCDDCVTYHLLRCHEEGVTREEFLEAFNVALVVGGSI
;
A
#
# COMPACT_ATOMS: atom_id res chain seq x y z
N MET A 1 7.86 -9.06 15.14
CA MET A 1 7.39 -7.65 15.15
C MET A 1 5.87 -7.63 15.10
N THR A 2 5.24 -6.92 16.01
CA THR A 2 3.79 -6.73 15.98
C THR A 2 3.41 -5.72 14.89
N LEU A 3 2.12 -5.67 14.55
CA LEU A 3 1.62 -4.70 13.59
C LEU A 3 1.86 -3.26 14.07
N GLU A 4 1.62 -3.00 15.37
CA GLU A 4 1.87 -1.69 15.97
C GLU A 4 3.35 -1.30 15.90
N GLU A 5 4.24 -2.23 16.17
CA GLU A 5 5.68 -2.00 16.07
C GLU A 5 6.11 -1.69 14.63
N TRP A 6 5.53 -2.39 13.66
CA TRP A 6 5.79 -2.16 12.24
C TRP A 6 5.31 -0.77 11.81
N GLN A 7 4.10 -0.36 12.22
CA GLN A 7 3.56 0.96 11.91
C GLN A 7 4.42 2.07 12.52
N GLU A 8 4.83 1.91 13.78
CA GLU A 8 5.68 2.89 14.47
C GLU A 8 7.05 2.98 13.83
N TYR A 9 7.64 1.85 13.45
CA TYR A 9 8.92 1.83 12.74
C TYR A 9 8.82 2.60 11.43
N ARG A 10 7.79 2.35 10.62
CA ARG A 10 7.59 3.06 9.35
C ARG A 10 7.40 4.56 9.56
N ARG A 11 6.58 4.93 10.53
CA ARG A 11 6.36 6.34 10.86
C ARG A 11 7.68 7.03 11.18
N ARG A 12 8.47 6.43 12.05
CA ARG A 12 9.77 6.99 12.48
C ARG A 12 10.75 7.08 11.32
N MET A 13 10.83 6.06 10.49
CA MET A 13 11.72 6.05 9.33
C MET A 13 11.31 7.10 8.30
N ASN A 14 10.02 7.22 8.03
CA ASN A 14 9.51 8.23 7.10
C ASN A 14 9.79 9.65 7.61
N GLU A 15 9.64 9.90 8.91
CA GLU A 15 10.00 11.19 9.50
C GLU A 15 11.48 11.50 9.27
N LYS A 16 12.36 10.54 9.53
CA LYS A 16 13.80 10.73 9.31
C LYS A 16 14.14 11.03 7.86
N ILE A 17 13.51 10.32 6.93
CA ILE A 17 13.71 10.54 5.50
C ILE A 17 13.28 11.95 5.11
N LEU A 18 12.09 12.37 5.56
CA LEU A 18 11.54 13.69 5.24
C LEU A 18 12.31 14.83 5.92
N GLU A 19 12.90 14.58 7.10
CA GLU A 19 13.75 15.55 7.78
C GLU A 19 14.99 15.93 6.99
N SER A 20 15.41 15.10 6.03
CA SER A 20 16.52 15.43 5.13
C SER A 20 16.24 16.71 4.35
N GLY A 21 14.97 17.05 4.15
CA GLY A 21 14.56 18.24 3.39
C GLY A 21 14.82 18.11 1.89
N HIS A 22 15.24 16.95 1.41
CA HIS A 22 15.51 16.74 0.00
C HIS A 22 14.24 16.89 -0.84
N LEU A 23 14.24 17.83 -1.77
CA LEU A 23 13.04 18.22 -2.52
C LEU A 23 12.49 17.07 -3.37
N GLY A 24 13.35 16.33 -4.06
CA GLY A 24 12.94 15.19 -4.89
C GLY A 24 12.24 14.13 -4.08
N ILE A 25 12.74 13.83 -2.88
CA ILE A 25 12.12 12.85 -1.98
C ILE A 25 10.75 13.35 -1.50
N LYS A 26 10.66 14.61 -1.10
CA LYS A 26 9.38 15.21 -0.69
C LYS A 26 8.36 15.16 -1.82
N ARG A 27 8.78 15.44 -3.04
CA ARG A 27 7.90 15.38 -4.21
C ARG A 27 7.41 13.96 -4.48
N PHE A 28 8.27 12.97 -4.29
CA PHE A 28 7.88 11.56 -4.44
C PHE A 28 6.81 11.16 -3.41
N PHE A 29 7.00 11.52 -2.14
CA PHE A 29 6.01 11.26 -1.10
C PHE A 29 4.68 11.92 -1.43
N ALA A 30 4.70 13.17 -1.89
CA ALA A 30 3.48 13.88 -2.28
C ALA A 30 2.79 13.22 -3.47
N LEU A 31 3.56 12.81 -4.48
CA LEU A 31 3.05 12.12 -5.67
C LEU A 31 2.41 10.78 -5.30
N ASP A 32 3.07 10.01 -4.45
CA ASP A 32 2.56 8.75 -3.94
C ASP A 32 1.21 8.95 -3.25
N HIS A 33 1.13 9.91 -2.35
CA HIS A 33 -0.12 10.23 -1.63
C HIS A 33 -1.23 10.63 -2.61
N GLN A 34 -0.93 11.48 -3.59
CA GLN A 34 -1.91 11.96 -4.57
C GLN A 34 -2.43 10.83 -5.47
N ALA A 35 -1.60 9.84 -5.77
CA ALA A 35 -1.99 8.73 -6.63
C ALA A 35 -3.20 7.97 -6.08
N TYR A 36 -3.32 7.87 -4.76
CA TYR A 36 -4.40 7.15 -4.09
C TYR A 36 -5.61 8.01 -3.74
N ALA A 37 -5.56 9.31 -4.02
CA ALA A 37 -6.70 10.21 -3.78
C ALA A 37 -7.85 9.89 -4.72
N ALA A 38 -9.08 10.19 -4.27
CA ALA A 38 -10.29 9.95 -5.04
C ALA A 38 -10.23 10.64 -6.41
N GLY A 39 -10.56 9.91 -7.45
CA GLY A 39 -10.64 10.39 -8.83
C GLY A 39 -11.70 9.58 -9.56
N ALA A 40 -11.43 9.21 -10.82
CA ALA A 40 -12.32 8.31 -11.57
C ALA A 40 -12.45 6.96 -10.83
N LEU A 41 -11.41 6.54 -10.12
CA LEU A 41 -11.44 5.38 -9.27
C LEU A 41 -11.49 5.83 -7.81
N SER A 42 -12.21 5.07 -6.97
CA SER A 42 -12.28 5.35 -5.53
C SER A 42 -10.95 5.03 -4.84
N PRO A 43 -10.68 5.62 -3.67
CA PRO A 43 -9.52 5.23 -2.87
C PRO A 43 -9.51 3.74 -2.55
N LYS A 44 -10.66 3.14 -2.27
CA LYS A 44 -10.81 1.69 -2.02
C LYS A 44 -10.29 0.87 -3.20
N VAL A 45 -10.71 1.21 -4.41
CA VAL A 45 -10.25 0.53 -5.63
C VAL A 45 -8.76 0.73 -5.83
N LYS A 46 -8.27 1.94 -5.65
CA LYS A 46 -6.83 2.26 -5.80
C LYS A 46 -5.98 1.49 -4.81
N GLU A 47 -6.42 1.35 -3.55
CA GLU A 47 -5.70 0.55 -2.56
C GLU A 47 -5.69 -0.94 -2.92
N LEU A 48 -6.80 -1.46 -3.48
CA LEU A 48 -6.84 -2.84 -3.98
C LEU A 48 -5.87 -3.03 -5.15
N LEU A 49 -5.78 -2.06 -6.06
CA LEU A 49 -4.81 -2.12 -7.15
C LEU A 49 -3.38 -2.16 -6.62
N GLY A 50 -3.08 -1.32 -5.62
CA GLY A 50 -1.77 -1.31 -4.96
C GLY A 50 -1.46 -2.64 -4.27
N LEU A 51 -2.45 -3.24 -3.62
CA LEU A 51 -2.32 -4.54 -2.96
C LEU A 51 -1.97 -5.63 -3.97
N VAL A 52 -2.74 -5.71 -5.06
CA VAL A 52 -2.51 -6.73 -6.11
C VAL A 52 -1.13 -6.56 -6.74
N ALA A 53 -0.77 -5.34 -7.09
CA ALA A 53 0.55 -5.05 -7.65
C ALA A 53 1.68 -5.44 -6.68
N SER A 54 1.51 -5.13 -5.40
CA SER A 54 2.50 -5.46 -4.35
C SER A 54 2.69 -6.95 -4.18
N LEU A 55 1.59 -7.72 -4.23
CA LEU A 55 1.63 -9.18 -4.17
C LEU A 55 2.40 -9.77 -5.35
N VAL A 56 2.13 -9.28 -6.55
CA VAL A 56 2.80 -9.75 -7.77
C VAL A 56 4.28 -9.40 -7.76
N LEU A 57 4.61 -8.20 -7.27
CA LEU A 57 6.01 -7.73 -7.15
C LEU A 57 6.73 -8.28 -5.92
N ARG A 58 6.02 -8.98 -5.03
CA ARG A 58 6.57 -9.62 -3.82
C ARG A 58 7.25 -8.64 -2.85
N CYS A 59 6.64 -7.50 -2.66
CA CYS A 59 7.10 -6.53 -1.67
C CYS A 59 6.30 -6.71 -0.37
N ASP A 60 6.87 -7.41 0.61
CA ASP A 60 6.18 -7.71 1.89
C ASP A 60 5.72 -6.45 2.62
N ASP A 61 6.57 -5.44 2.71
CA ASP A 61 6.21 -4.17 3.34
C ASP A 61 5.09 -3.46 2.60
N CYS A 62 5.11 -3.50 1.28
CA CYS A 62 4.07 -2.91 0.45
C CYS A 62 2.74 -3.65 0.64
N VAL A 63 2.79 -4.99 0.71
CA VAL A 63 1.61 -5.82 0.97
C VAL A 63 1.00 -5.45 2.33
N THR A 64 1.81 -5.40 3.37
CA THR A 64 1.36 -5.04 4.72
C THR A 64 0.70 -3.66 4.72
N TYR A 65 1.33 -2.68 4.10
CA TYR A 65 0.82 -1.32 3.99
C TYR A 65 -0.54 -1.30 3.30
N HIS A 66 -0.66 -1.91 2.13
CA HIS A 66 -1.91 -1.90 1.37
C HIS A 66 -3.02 -2.74 2.01
N LEU A 67 -2.69 -3.82 2.71
CA LEU A 67 -3.68 -4.57 3.51
C LEU A 67 -4.32 -3.66 4.56
N LEU A 68 -3.50 -2.89 5.27
CA LEU A 68 -4.00 -1.95 6.28
C LEU A 68 -4.85 -0.86 5.64
N ARG A 69 -4.38 -0.27 4.55
CA ARG A 69 -5.13 0.78 3.86
C ARG A 69 -6.44 0.25 3.28
N CYS A 70 -6.44 -0.95 2.72
CA CYS A 70 -7.67 -1.59 2.24
C CYS A 70 -8.66 -1.80 3.39
N HIS A 71 -8.17 -2.25 4.53
CA HIS A 71 -9.01 -2.44 5.71
C HIS A 71 -9.65 -1.10 6.14
N GLU A 72 -8.87 -0.03 6.19
CA GLU A 72 -9.36 1.31 6.52
C GLU A 72 -10.40 1.82 5.51
N GLU A 73 -10.28 1.43 4.24
CA GLU A 73 -11.23 1.80 3.20
C GLU A 73 -12.45 0.86 3.13
N GLY A 74 -12.58 -0.06 4.05
CA GLY A 74 -13.76 -0.92 4.18
C GLY A 74 -13.78 -2.13 3.25
N VAL A 75 -12.62 -2.59 2.78
CA VAL A 75 -12.52 -3.82 1.98
C VAL A 75 -12.98 -5.00 2.83
N THR A 76 -13.91 -5.79 2.30
CA THR A 76 -14.44 -6.96 2.99
C THR A 76 -13.52 -8.16 2.81
N ARG A 77 -13.72 -9.19 3.66
CA ARG A 77 -13.00 -10.45 3.55
C ARG A 77 -13.13 -11.06 2.15
N GLU A 78 -14.34 -11.06 1.61
CA GLU A 78 -14.62 -11.60 0.28
C GLU A 78 -13.89 -10.82 -0.81
N GLU A 79 -13.88 -9.51 -0.71
CA GLU A 79 -13.15 -8.64 -1.64
C GLU A 79 -11.65 -8.89 -1.58
N PHE A 80 -11.10 -9.07 -0.38
CA PHE A 80 -9.68 -9.46 -0.22
C PHE A 80 -9.38 -10.78 -0.92
N LEU A 81 -10.22 -11.80 -0.71
CA LEU A 81 -10.00 -13.11 -1.32
C LEU A 81 -10.04 -13.04 -2.84
N GLU A 82 -10.96 -12.26 -3.41
CA GLU A 82 -11.01 -12.07 -4.86
C GLU A 82 -9.80 -11.33 -5.39
N ALA A 83 -9.33 -10.30 -4.67
CA ALA A 83 -8.10 -9.57 -5.03
C ALA A 83 -6.89 -10.50 -5.00
N PHE A 84 -6.77 -11.32 -3.95
CA PHE A 84 -5.70 -12.31 -3.85
C PHE A 84 -5.74 -13.30 -5.02
N ASN A 85 -6.94 -13.72 -5.42
CA ASN A 85 -7.10 -14.62 -6.56
C ASN A 85 -6.64 -13.98 -7.86
N VAL A 86 -6.92 -12.71 -8.07
CA VAL A 86 -6.42 -11.96 -9.24
C VAL A 86 -4.89 -11.91 -9.22
N ALA A 87 -4.30 -11.59 -8.06
CA ALA A 87 -2.84 -11.56 -7.92
C ALA A 87 -2.21 -12.92 -8.22
N LEU A 88 -2.85 -14.00 -7.74
CA LEU A 88 -2.40 -15.36 -7.98
C LEU A 88 -2.40 -15.70 -9.47
N VAL A 89 -3.47 -15.36 -10.18
CA VAL A 89 -3.60 -15.62 -11.61
C VAL A 89 -2.58 -14.81 -12.41
N VAL A 90 -2.39 -13.53 -12.08
CA VAL A 90 -1.45 -12.66 -12.80
C VAL A 90 0.00 -13.03 -12.53
N GLY A 91 0.34 -13.23 -11.25
CA GLY A 91 1.71 -13.52 -10.84
C GLY A 91 2.09 -15.00 -10.86
N GLY A 92 1.11 -15.87 -11.02
CA GLY A 92 1.27 -17.31 -10.88
C GLY A 92 1.53 -17.70 -9.44
N SER A 93 1.79 -18.98 -9.22
CA SER A 93 2.09 -19.52 -7.90
C SER A 93 3.59 -19.45 -7.59
N ILE A 94 4.28 -18.68 -8.37
CA ILE A 94 5.71 -18.47 -8.15
C ILE A 94 5.91 -17.57 -6.90
#